data_f81581ce36b5e2303c4540501947abcb
#
_entry.id   f81581ce36b5e2303c4540501947abcb
#
_cell.length_a   1.000
_cell.length_b   1.000
_cell.length_c   1.000
_cell.angle_alpha   90.00
_cell.angle_beta   90.00
_cell.angle_gamma   90.00
#
_symmetry.space_group_name_H-M   'P 1'
#
loop_
_entity.id
_entity.type
_entity.pdbx_description
1 polymer ?
#
loop_
_entity_poly.entity_id
_entity_poly.type
_entity_poly.pdbx_seq_one_letter_code
_entity_poly.pdbx_strand_id
1 'polypeptide(L)'
;MDVKIIKCLQDNYSYLLIDNSTKKACVIDPGEAEPIVNYIEENEINLKYILNTHHHIDHIGGNLILKEKYNSKIIGFEGDKKRIPKIDILVKNDEIWKNDTFEARIFHLPGHTLGHIAFHFYRERKIFTGDTLFSLGCGRIFEGTYAQMFNSLNKIKNLPLDTDIYCGHEYTLQNSKFCLKFDTKNPNLQKKITQIENKLKNGLPTLPTSLREEIQCNIFLKAKDLASFSKLRDLKDNF
;
A
#
# COMPACT_ATOMS: atom_id res chain seq x y z
N MET A 1 -9.15 15.42 3.49
CA MET A 1 -9.19 14.25 2.58
C MET A 1 -9.53 13.01 3.39
N ASP A 2 -10.63 12.34 3.07
CA ASP A 2 -11.02 11.08 3.70
C ASP A 2 -10.49 9.89 2.92
N VAL A 3 -10.16 8.81 3.64
CA VAL A 3 -9.72 7.55 3.04
C VAL A 3 -10.72 6.46 3.40
N LYS A 4 -11.39 5.91 2.39
CA LYS A 4 -12.24 4.73 2.53
C LYS A 4 -11.47 3.49 2.12
N ILE A 5 -11.40 2.51 3.02
CA ILE A 5 -10.84 1.20 2.74
C ILE A 5 -11.95 0.34 2.13
N ILE A 6 -11.72 -0.19 0.95
CA ILE A 6 -12.64 -1.08 0.25
C ILE A 6 -11.97 -2.45 0.14
N LYS A 7 -12.63 -3.47 0.68
CA LYS A 7 -12.16 -4.86 0.54
C LYS A 7 -12.45 -5.32 -0.89
N CYS A 8 -11.44 -5.87 -1.52
CA CYS A 8 -11.49 -6.44 -2.86
C CYS A 8 -10.95 -7.87 -2.82
N LEU A 9 -11.43 -8.72 -3.70
CA LEU A 9 -10.98 -10.10 -3.83
C LEU A 9 -11.02 -10.83 -2.46
N GLN A 10 -10.01 -11.64 -2.16
CA GLN A 10 -9.95 -12.41 -0.92
C GLN A 10 -9.41 -11.58 0.27
N ASP A 11 -8.34 -10.83 0.07
CA ASP A 11 -7.61 -10.10 1.12
C ASP A 11 -7.01 -8.76 0.66
N ASN A 12 -7.30 -8.32 -0.58
CA ASN A 12 -6.83 -7.06 -1.11
C ASN A 12 -7.58 -5.86 -0.51
N TYR A 13 -6.87 -4.77 -0.38
CA TYR A 13 -7.43 -3.46 -0.07
C TYR A 13 -7.23 -2.49 -1.22
N SER A 14 -8.32 -1.91 -1.68
CA SER A 14 -8.33 -0.69 -2.51
C SER A 14 -8.66 0.52 -1.63
N TYR A 15 -8.09 1.66 -1.94
CA TYR A 15 -8.28 2.87 -1.15
C TYR A 15 -8.90 3.97 -1.98
N LEU A 16 -10.10 4.42 -1.59
CA LEU A 16 -10.76 5.55 -2.22
C LEU A 16 -10.48 6.81 -1.39
N LEU A 17 -9.74 7.75 -1.98
CA LEU A 17 -9.41 9.03 -1.39
C LEU A 17 -10.39 10.08 -1.88
N ILE A 18 -11.12 10.70 -0.96
CA ILE A 18 -12.26 11.57 -1.27
C ILE A 18 -11.98 12.98 -0.75
N ASP A 19 -12.09 13.95 -1.62
CA ASP A 19 -12.19 15.35 -1.23
C ASP A 19 -13.62 15.66 -0.81
N ASN A 20 -13.82 15.97 0.47
CA ASN A 20 -15.15 16.15 1.05
C ASN A 20 -15.91 17.37 0.50
N SER A 21 -15.18 18.37 0.02
CA SER A 21 -15.77 19.62 -0.48
C SER A 21 -16.30 19.48 -1.90
N THR A 22 -15.62 18.72 -2.75
CA THR A 22 -15.93 18.59 -4.18
C THR A 22 -16.47 17.22 -4.59
N LYS A 23 -16.45 16.24 -3.68
CA LYS A 23 -16.72 14.82 -3.96
C LYS A 23 -15.80 14.20 -5.02
N LYS A 24 -14.76 14.91 -5.48
CA LYS A 24 -13.75 14.33 -6.36
C LYS A 24 -12.96 13.27 -5.62
N ALA A 25 -12.65 12.18 -6.31
CA ALA A 25 -11.90 11.07 -5.72
C ALA A 25 -10.82 10.53 -6.64
N CYS A 26 -9.84 9.88 -6.02
CA CYS A 26 -8.96 8.93 -6.67
C CYS A 26 -9.02 7.58 -5.95
N VAL A 27 -8.87 6.49 -6.69
CA VAL A 27 -8.76 5.14 -6.14
C VAL A 27 -7.34 4.61 -6.33
N ILE A 28 -6.82 3.94 -5.30
CA ILE A 28 -5.50 3.30 -5.35
C ILE A 28 -5.71 1.80 -5.41
N ASP A 29 -5.03 1.16 -6.36
CA ASP A 29 -4.97 -0.28 -6.59
C ASP A 29 -6.35 -0.96 -6.60
N PRO A 30 -7.22 -0.64 -7.56
CA PRO A 30 -8.53 -1.29 -7.68
C PRO A 30 -8.36 -2.73 -8.19
N GLY A 31 -8.24 -3.70 -7.28
CA GLY A 31 -8.12 -5.12 -7.61
C GLY A 31 -9.32 -5.68 -8.37
N GLU A 32 -10.51 -5.17 -8.04
CA GLU A 32 -11.76 -5.43 -8.76
C GLU A 32 -12.64 -4.16 -8.76
N ALA A 33 -13.57 -4.07 -9.71
CA ALA A 33 -14.34 -2.83 -9.89
C ALA A 33 -15.64 -2.79 -9.05
N GLU A 34 -16.33 -3.92 -8.89
CA GLU A 34 -17.70 -3.97 -8.35
C GLU A 34 -17.85 -3.31 -6.97
N PRO A 35 -17.06 -3.68 -5.92
CA PRO A 35 -17.23 -3.07 -4.61
C PRO A 35 -16.90 -1.57 -4.61
N ILE A 36 -16.02 -1.13 -5.50
CA ILE A 36 -15.67 0.29 -5.66
C ILE A 36 -16.81 1.05 -6.33
N VAL A 37 -17.39 0.48 -7.40
CA VAL A 37 -18.55 1.05 -8.10
C VAL A 37 -19.72 1.21 -7.14
N ASN A 38 -20.05 0.17 -6.38
CA ASN A 38 -21.16 0.22 -5.42
C ASN A 38 -20.98 1.37 -4.42
N TYR A 39 -19.76 1.49 -3.84
CA TYR A 39 -19.49 2.57 -2.90
C TYR A 39 -19.57 3.97 -3.55
N ILE A 40 -19.06 4.13 -4.78
CA ILE A 40 -19.08 5.38 -5.52
C ILE A 40 -20.53 5.83 -5.79
N GLU A 41 -21.38 4.90 -6.25
CA GLU A 41 -22.78 5.21 -6.60
C GLU A 41 -23.61 5.51 -5.36
N GLU A 42 -23.48 4.73 -4.29
CA GLU A 42 -24.17 4.97 -3.01
C GLU A 42 -23.83 6.33 -2.37
N ASN A 43 -22.64 6.89 -2.63
CA ASN A 43 -22.14 8.10 -1.99
C ASN A 43 -21.99 9.29 -2.94
N GLU A 44 -22.46 9.17 -4.20
CA GLU A 44 -22.41 10.21 -5.25
C GLU A 44 -20.98 10.77 -5.47
N ILE A 45 -19.99 9.87 -5.55
CA ILE A 45 -18.58 10.23 -5.65
C ILE A 45 -18.18 10.41 -7.12
N ASN A 46 -17.34 11.40 -7.39
CA ASN A 46 -16.83 11.70 -8.71
C ASN A 46 -15.40 11.18 -8.87
N LEU A 47 -15.25 9.93 -9.33
CA LEU A 47 -13.95 9.30 -9.54
C LEU A 47 -13.22 9.93 -10.72
N LYS A 48 -12.05 10.53 -10.48
CA LYS A 48 -11.23 11.21 -11.49
C LYS A 48 -9.96 10.45 -11.86
N TYR A 49 -9.36 9.75 -10.91
CA TYR A 49 -8.07 9.11 -11.10
C TYR A 49 -8.03 7.71 -10.51
N ILE A 50 -7.28 6.84 -11.17
CA ILE A 50 -6.95 5.49 -10.75
C ILE A 50 -5.42 5.46 -10.63
N LEU A 51 -4.90 5.20 -9.45
CA LEU A 51 -3.48 5.20 -9.12
C LEU A 51 -3.02 3.76 -8.89
N ASN A 52 -2.02 3.31 -9.64
CA ASN A 52 -1.50 1.95 -9.47
C ASN A 52 -0.10 1.97 -8.90
N THR A 53 0.10 1.24 -7.79
CA THR A 53 1.42 1.06 -7.19
C THR A 53 2.30 0.15 -8.02
N HIS A 54 1.74 -0.88 -8.64
CA HIS A 54 2.43 -1.81 -9.54
C HIS A 54 1.43 -2.55 -10.44
N HIS A 55 1.93 -3.45 -11.28
CA HIS A 55 1.18 -4.02 -12.40
C HIS A 55 0.48 -5.36 -12.11
N HIS A 56 0.57 -5.93 -10.91
CA HIS A 56 -0.07 -7.21 -10.62
C HIS A 56 -1.59 -7.12 -10.79
N ILE A 57 -2.18 -8.21 -11.27
CA ILE A 57 -3.59 -8.20 -11.70
C ILE A 57 -4.56 -7.87 -10.56
N ASP A 58 -4.24 -8.28 -9.36
CA ASP A 58 -5.01 -8.02 -8.14
C ASP A 58 -4.90 -6.56 -7.64
N HIS A 59 -4.10 -5.71 -8.31
CA HIS A 59 -4.02 -4.26 -8.08
C HIS A 59 -4.55 -3.44 -9.26
N ILE A 60 -4.72 -4.05 -10.43
CA ILE A 60 -5.14 -3.35 -11.65
C ILE A 60 -6.41 -3.94 -12.27
N GLY A 61 -6.96 -5.03 -11.74
CA GLY A 61 -8.09 -5.76 -12.34
C GLY A 61 -9.35 -4.93 -12.56
N GLY A 62 -9.61 -3.95 -11.69
CA GLY A 62 -10.72 -3.02 -11.82
C GLY A 62 -10.49 -1.83 -12.75
N ASN A 63 -9.23 -1.57 -13.18
CA ASN A 63 -8.84 -0.36 -13.89
C ASN A 63 -9.72 -0.03 -15.09
N LEU A 64 -9.89 -0.97 -16.01
CA LEU A 64 -10.54 -0.71 -17.30
C LEU A 64 -12.02 -0.43 -17.14
N ILE A 65 -12.69 -1.16 -16.26
CA ILE A 65 -14.12 -0.95 -15.96
C ILE A 65 -14.34 0.42 -15.33
N LEU A 66 -13.53 0.78 -14.32
CA LEU A 66 -13.63 2.08 -13.65
C LEU A 66 -13.27 3.23 -14.60
N LYS A 67 -12.24 3.06 -15.43
CA LYS A 67 -11.85 4.05 -16.44
C LYS A 67 -12.99 4.32 -17.43
N GLU A 68 -13.59 3.28 -17.97
CA GLU A 68 -14.68 3.39 -18.96
C GLU A 68 -15.93 4.01 -18.32
N LYS A 69 -16.34 3.51 -17.16
CA LYS A 69 -17.57 3.95 -16.47
C LYS A 69 -17.52 5.42 -16.03
N TYR A 70 -16.36 5.88 -15.51
CA TYR A 70 -16.23 7.22 -14.91
C TYR A 70 -15.38 8.18 -15.74
N ASN A 71 -14.89 7.76 -16.89
CA ASN A 71 -13.94 8.54 -17.71
C ASN A 71 -12.71 8.98 -16.89
N SER A 72 -12.22 8.08 -16.01
CA SER A 72 -11.10 8.32 -15.10
C SER A 72 -9.76 8.12 -15.81
N LYS A 73 -8.70 8.79 -15.32
CA LYS A 73 -7.34 8.62 -15.85
C LYS A 73 -6.53 7.65 -14.99
N ILE A 74 -5.88 6.68 -15.65
CA ILE A 74 -4.98 5.72 -15.00
C ILE A 74 -3.59 6.34 -14.89
N ILE A 75 -3.00 6.26 -13.70
CA ILE A 75 -1.69 6.79 -13.34
C ILE A 75 -0.84 5.66 -12.78
N GLY A 76 0.40 5.55 -13.27
CA GLY A 76 1.35 4.56 -12.78
C GLY A 76 2.77 4.87 -13.23
N PHE A 77 3.71 4.06 -12.79
CA PHE A 77 5.13 4.26 -13.05
C PHE A 77 5.49 4.13 -14.53
N GLU A 78 6.38 4.99 -15.02
CA GLU A 78 6.81 4.97 -16.43
C GLU A 78 7.40 3.62 -16.86
N GLY A 79 8.09 2.93 -15.94
CA GLY A 79 8.67 1.60 -16.19
C GLY A 79 7.61 0.51 -16.40
N ASP A 80 6.37 0.72 -15.93
CA ASP A 80 5.25 -0.21 -16.08
C ASP A 80 4.31 0.13 -17.23
N LYS A 81 4.67 1.09 -18.09
CA LYS A 81 3.86 1.53 -19.23
C LYS A 81 3.31 0.38 -20.10
N LYS A 82 4.09 -0.69 -20.29
CA LYS A 82 3.69 -1.85 -21.09
C LYS A 82 2.90 -2.89 -20.29
N ARG A 83 2.93 -2.82 -18.96
CA ARG A 83 2.36 -3.80 -18.05
C ARG A 83 1.02 -3.36 -17.44
N ILE A 84 0.78 -2.04 -17.37
CA ILE A 84 -0.51 -1.48 -16.93
C ILE A 84 -1.29 -1.05 -18.19
N PRO A 85 -2.38 -1.76 -18.55
CA PRO A 85 -3.16 -1.45 -19.74
C PRO A 85 -3.78 -0.06 -19.70
N LYS A 86 -3.72 0.65 -20.85
CA LYS A 86 -4.35 1.97 -21.06
C LYS A 86 -3.98 3.04 -20.01
N ILE A 87 -2.75 2.97 -19.47
CA ILE A 87 -2.21 4.01 -18.59
C ILE A 87 -2.19 5.38 -19.33
N ASP A 88 -2.70 6.43 -18.68
CA ASP A 88 -2.80 7.78 -19.27
C ASP A 88 -1.67 8.69 -18.84
N ILE A 89 -1.26 8.60 -17.57
CA ILE A 89 -0.27 9.49 -16.96
C ILE A 89 0.86 8.64 -16.40
N LEU A 90 2.06 8.89 -16.90
CA LEU A 90 3.28 8.24 -16.45
C LEU A 90 3.96 9.12 -15.41
N VAL A 91 4.28 8.53 -14.25
CA VAL A 91 5.00 9.23 -13.18
C VAL A 91 6.39 8.63 -12.97
N LYS A 92 7.31 9.44 -12.43
CA LYS A 92 8.71 9.08 -12.18
C LYS A 92 9.04 9.11 -10.69
N ASN A 93 10.19 8.51 -10.36
CA ASN A 93 10.71 8.60 -8.99
C ASN A 93 10.94 10.06 -8.57
N ASP A 94 10.58 10.37 -7.32
CA ASP A 94 10.70 11.69 -6.70
C ASP A 94 9.87 12.81 -7.35
N GLU A 95 9.06 12.50 -8.36
CA GLU A 95 8.12 13.42 -8.96
C GLU A 95 6.99 13.76 -7.96
N ILE A 96 6.48 15.00 -8.05
CA ILE A 96 5.25 15.40 -7.40
C ILE A 96 4.13 15.37 -8.44
N TRP A 97 3.32 14.33 -8.37
CA TRP A 97 2.07 14.30 -9.12
C TRP A 97 1.03 15.16 -8.40
N LYS A 98 0.47 16.11 -9.12
CA LYS A 98 -0.56 16.98 -8.57
C LYS A 98 -1.59 17.42 -9.60
N ASN A 99 -2.76 17.76 -9.11
CA ASN A 99 -3.86 18.45 -9.79
C ASN A 99 -4.55 19.43 -8.80
N ASP A 100 -5.72 19.93 -9.16
CA ASP A 100 -6.49 20.87 -8.30
C ASP A 100 -6.94 20.31 -6.97
N THR A 101 -6.93 19.00 -6.79
CA THR A 101 -7.51 18.33 -5.61
C THR A 101 -6.46 17.51 -4.83
N PHE A 102 -5.59 16.81 -5.54
CA PHE A 102 -4.67 15.83 -4.95
C PHE A 102 -3.21 16.20 -5.24
N GLU A 103 -2.34 15.94 -4.26
CA GLU A 103 -0.90 16.13 -4.40
C GLU A 103 -0.15 15.01 -3.68
N ALA A 104 0.63 14.22 -4.42
CA ALA A 104 1.40 13.11 -3.89
C ALA A 104 2.83 13.09 -4.45
N ARG A 105 3.81 12.84 -3.58
CA ARG A 105 5.17 12.52 -3.99
C ARG A 105 5.27 11.03 -4.34
N ILE A 106 5.94 10.73 -5.44
CA ILE A 106 6.12 9.37 -5.94
C ILE A 106 7.45 8.82 -5.42
N PHE A 107 7.40 7.67 -4.77
CA PHE A 107 8.59 6.91 -4.39
C PHE A 107 8.72 5.67 -5.26
N HIS A 108 9.79 5.54 -6.04
CA HIS A 108 10.12 4.27 -6.69
C HIS A 108 10.75 3.33 -5.66
N LEU A 109 10.11 2.18 -5.48
CA LEU A 109 10.38 1.19 -4.42
C LEU A 109 10.54 -0.21 -5.01
N PRO A 110 11.58 -0.44 -5.86
CA PRO A 110 11.78 -1.75 -6.47
C PRO A 110 12.08 -2.81 -5.41
N GLY A 111 11.63 -4.04 -5.69
CA GLY A 111 11.80 -5.19 -4.80
C GLY A 111 10.74 -6.24 -5.11
N HIS A 112 9.50 -6.01 -4.71
CA HIS A 112 8.37 -6.88 -5.05
C HIS A 112 8.20 -6.98 -6.57
N THR A 113 8.06 -5.84 -7.25
CA THR A 113 8.26 -5.72 -8.70
C THR A 113 9.34 -4.68 -8.98
N LEU A 114 9.87 -4.64 -10.21
CA LEU A 114 10.86 -3.63 -10.61
C LEU A 114 10.24 -2.24 -10.79
N GLY A 115 8.96 -2.17 -11.19
CA GLY A 115 8.23 -0.93 -11.41
C GLY A 115 7.41 -0.46 -10.22
N HIS A 116 7.58 -1.07 -9.03
CA HIS A 116 6.77 -0.73 -7.86
C HIS A 116 7.01 0.71 -7.39
N ILE A 117 5.91 1.44 -7.13
CA ILE A 117 5.94 2.80 -6.57
C ILE A 117 5.02 2.90 -5.35
N ALA A 118 5.23 3.93 -4.53
CA ALA A 118 4.28 4.35 -3.51
C ALA A 118 3.83 5.80 -3.76
N PHE A 119 2.58 6.09 -3.42
CA PHE A 119 2.01 7.43 -3.43
C PHE A 119 2.03 8.01 -2.02
N HIS A 120 2.85 9.03 -1.79
CA HIS A 120 2.96 9.71 -0.50
C HIS A 120 2.23 11.05 -0.55
N PHE A 121 1.03 11.10 0.00
CA PHE A 121 0.25 12.32 0.25
C PHE A 121 0.83 12.98 1.50
N TYR A 122 1.93 13.69 1.31
CA TYR A 122 2.81 14.15 2.40
C TYR A 122 2.15 15.23 3.28
N ARG A 123 1.23 16.03 2.73
CA ARG A 123 0.48 17.03 3.49
C ARG A 123 -0.48 16.35 4.49
N GLU A 124 -1.09 15.25 4.09
CA GLU A 124 -2.01 14.44 4.88
C GLU A 124 -1.30 13.39 5.72
N ARG A 125 0.03 13.27 5.58
CA ARG A 125 0.87 12.24 6.22
C ARG A 125 0.37 10.82 5.98
N LYS A 126 0.02 10.52 4.74
CA LYS A 126 -0.49 9.21 4.31
C LYS A 126 0.36 8.66 3.18
N ILE A 127 0.79 7.39 3.30
CA ILE A 127 1.51 6.71 2.23
C ILE A 127 0.81 5.40 1.87
N PHE A 128 0.66 5.16 0.57
CA PHE A 128 0.09 3.93 0.01
C PHE A 128 1.25 3.13 -0.58
N THR A 129 1.59 2.05 0.11
CA THR A 129 2.83 1.29 -0.11
C THR A 129 2.64 0.06 -0.97
N GLY A 130 1.41 -0.24 -1.42
CA GLY A 130 1.12 -1.47 -2.16
C GLY A 130 1.76 -2.67 -1.47
N ASP A 131 2.56 -3.41 -2.22
CA ASP A 131 3.20 -4.63 -1.77
C ASP A 131 4.69 -4.47 -1.40
N THR A 132 5.13 -3.24 -1.09
CA THR A 132 6.48 -3.02 -0.55
C THR A 132 6.51 -3.20 0.96
N LEU A 133 5.76 -2.40 1.71
CA LEU A 133 5.68 -2.47 3.17
C LEU A 133 4.27 -2.85 3.61
N PHE A 134 4.13 -3.96 4.29
CA PHE A 134 2.90 -4.38 4.95
C PHE A 134 2.94 -4.06 6.45
N SER A 135 1.76 -4.01 7.06
CA SER A 135 1.72 -4.02 8.53
C SER A 135 2.40 -5.28 9.06
N LEU A 136 3.45 -5.08 9.87
CA LEU A 136 4.31 -6.11 10.44
C LEU A 136 5.02 -7.02 9.42
N GLY A 137 5.17 -6.56 8.16
CA GLY A 137 5.76 -7.37 7.10
C GLY A 137 6.32 -6.54 5.96
N CYS A 138 6.80 -7.23 4.93
CA CYS A 138 7.14 -6.67 3.62
C CYS A 138 6.80 -7.67 2.51
N GLY A 139 6.71 -7.16 1.29
CA GLY A 139 6.39 -7.97 0.11
C GLY A 139 7.41 -9.06 -0.18
N ARG A 140 6.93 -10.13 -0.82
CA ARG A 140 7.79 -11.13 -1.45
C ARG A 140 8.54 -10.50 -2.62
N ILE A 141 9.75 -10.95 -2.89
CA ILE A 141 10.59 -10.44 -3.98
C ILE A 141 10.38 -11.32 -5.20
N PHE A 142 9.59 -10.84 -6.18
CA PHE A 142 9.35 -11.58 -7.41
C PHE A 142 10.30 -11.17 -8.54
N GLU A 143 10.57 -9.86 -8.69
CA GLU A 143 11.36 -9.35 -9.81
C GLU A 143 12.68 -8.69 -9.36
N GLY A 144 12.67 -8.07 -8.21
CA GLY A 144 13.83 -7.33 -7.70
C GLY A 144 14.83 -8.18 -6.95
N THR A 145 15.66 -7.50 -6.17
CA THR A 145 16.68 -8.12 -5.30
C THR A 145 16.42 -7.78 -3.83
N TYR A 146 17.01 -8.55 -2.91
CA TYR A 146 16.98 -8.22 -1.48
C TYR A 146 17.51 -6.82 -1.20
N ALA A 147 18.59 -6.42 -1.89
CA ALA A 147 19.17 -5.10 -1.74
C ALA A 147 18.20 -3.99 -2.17
N GLN A 148 17.47 -4.18 -3.27
CA GLN A 148 16.45 -3.21 -3.72
C GLN A 148 15.32 -3.10 -2.71
N MET A 149 14.75 -4.22 -2.24
CA MET A 149 13.67 -4.20 -1.25
C MET A 149 14.13 -3.57 0.07
N PHE A 150 15.31 -3.93 0.56
CA PHE A 150 15.88 -3.36 1.78
C PHE A 150 16.05 -1.83 1.67
N ASN A 151 16.57 -1.34 0.53
CA ASN A 151 16.69 0.10 0.28
C ASN A 151 15.32 0.78 0.16
N SER A 152 14.34 0.12 -0.46
CA SER A 152 12.96 0.61 -0.57
C SER A 152 12.30 0.76 0.80
N LEU A 153 12.46 -0.22 1.68
CA LEU A 153 11.98 -0.14 3.06
C LEU A 153 12.67 0.98 3.86
N ASN A 154 13.97 1.17 3.67
CA ASN A 154 14.72 2.25 4.32
C ASN A 154 14.26 3.65 3.84
N LYS A 155 13.86 3.81 2.58
CA LYS A 155 13.26 5.07 2.11
C LYS A 155 11.98 5.39 2.88
N ILE A 156 11.09 4.40 3.07
CA ILE A 156 9.85 4.59 3.83
C ILE A 156 10.16 4.87 5.31
N LYS A 157 11.13 4.14 5.89
CA LYS A 157 11.54 4.30 7.29
C LYS A 157 11.99 5.71 7.65
N ASN A 158 12.46 6.49 6.68
CA ASN A 158 12.93 7.87 6.87
C ASN A 158 11.81 8.93 6.82
N LEU A 159 10.55 8.53 6.65
CA LEU A 159 9.41 9.43 6.70
C LEU A 159 9.07 9.85 8.14
N PRO A 160 8.24 10.89 8.34
CA PRO A 160 7.76 11.26 9.67
C PRO A 160 7.05 10.10 10.37
N LEU A 161 7.33 9.92 11.67
CA LEU A 161 6.83 8.79 12.45
C LEU A 161 5.31 8.70 12.56
N ASP A 162 4.61 9.80 12.36
CA ASP A 162 3.15 9.91 12.35
C ASP A 162 2.54 9.75 10.95
N THR A 163 3.33 9.21 10.00
CA THR A 163 2.81 8.84 8.69
C THR A 163 1.96 7.58 8.80
N ASP A 164 0.70 7.67 8.35
CA ASP A 164 -0.20 6.53 8.19
C ASP A 164 0.17 5.71 6.96
N ILE A 165 0.30 4.39 7.14
CA ILE A 165 0.69 3.45 6.09
C ILE A 165 -0.52 2.61 5.69
N TYR A 166 -0.79 2.57 4.39
CA TYR A 166 -1.83 1.80 3.75
C TYR A 166 -1.18 0.82 2.76
N CYS A 167 -1.25 -0.47 3.03
CA CYS A 167 -0.65 -1.52 2.17
C CYS A 167 -1.70 -2.31 1.39
N GLY A 168 -1.27 -3.13 0.41
CA GLY A 168 -2.15 -3.80 -0.54
C GLY A 168 -3.04 -4.88 0.06
N HIS A 169 -2.64 -5.55 1.16
CA HIS A 169 -3.32 -6.74 1.66
C HIS A 169 -3.51 -6.79 3.17
N GLU A 170 -4.54 -7.52 3.62
CA GLU A 170 -4.81 -7.83 5.03
C GLU A 170 -3.98 -9.03 5.51
N TYR A 171 -2.66 -8.90 5.51
CA TYR A 171 -1.74 -9.94 5.99
C TYR A 171 -1.31 -9.75 7.45
N THR A 172 -1.84 -8.76 8.14
CA THR A 172 -1.33 -8.27 9.43
C THR A 172 -1.29 -9.37 10.49
N LEU A 173 -2.33 -10.19 10.62
CA LEU A 173 -2.38 -11.27 11.62
C LEU A 173 -1.32 -12.34 11.34
N GLN A 174 -1.14 -12.77 10.08
CA GLN A 174 -0.12 -13.74 9.73
C GLN A 174 1.29 -13.17 9.89
N ASN A 175 1.49 -11.91 9.52
CA ASN A 175 2.76 -11.21 9.72
C ASN A 175 3.10 -11.07 11.21
N SER A 176 2.11 -10.79 12.05
CA SER A 176 2.30 -10.66 13.50
C SER A 176 2.82 -11.95 14.14
N LYS A 177 2.31 -13.11 13.70
CA LYS A 177 2.78 -14.43 14.15
C LYS A 177 4.26 -14.64 13.78
N PHE A 178 4.64 -14.21 12.58
CA PHE A 178 6.04 -14.27 12.15
C PHE A 178 6.92 -13.32 12.98
N CYS A 179 6.52 -12.07 13.16
CA CYS A 179 7.25 -11.12 14.00
C CYS A 179 7.45 -11.65 15.42
N LEU A 180 6.40 -12.23 16.03
CA LEU A 180 6.45 -12.77 17.37
C LEU A 180 7.47 -13.91 17.53
N LYS A 181 7.70 -14.69 16.47
CA LYS A 181 8.72 -15.78 16.49
C LYS A 181 10.14 -15.26 16.73
N PHE A 182 10.44 -14.02 16.29
CA PHE A 182 11.78 -13.42 16.38
C PHE A 182 11.88 -12.30 17.42
N ASP A 183 10.78 -11.77 17.91
CA ASP A 183 10.74 -10.63 18.85
C ASP A 183 9.72 -10.88 19.98
N THR A 184 9.84 -12.03 20.62
CA THR A 184 8.88 -12.54 21.63
C THR A 184 8.71 -11.64 22.85
N LYS A 185 9.75 -10.87 23.23
CA LYS A 185 9.76 -10.03 24.44
C LYS A 185 9.36 -8.58 24.17
N ASN A 186 8.96 -8.23 22.94
CA ASN A 186 8.59 -6.87 22.58
C ASN A 186 7.17 -6.53 23.09
N PRO A 187 7.02 -5.65 24.09
CA PRO A 187 5.71 -5.33 24.64
C PRO A 187 4.83 -4.56 23.65
N ASN A 188 5.43 -3.75 22.76
CA ASN A 188 4.70 -3.03 21.73
C ASN A 188 4.09 -3.99 20.69
N LEU A 189 4.85 -5.03 20.31
CA LEU A 189 4.35 -6.07 19.40
C LEU A 189 3.20 -6.85 20.04
N GLN A 190 3.33 -7.26 21.31
CA GLN A 190 2.27 -7.98 22.03
C GLN A 190 0.99 -7.15 22.12
N LYS A 191 1.11 -5.86 22.47
CA LYS A 191 -0.03 -4.92 22.48
C LYS A 191 -0.67 -4.78 21.11
N LYS A 192 0.15 -4.64 20.05
CA LYS A 192 -0.33 -4.51 18.67
C LYS A 192 -1.07 -5.78 18.22
N ILE A 193 -0.59 -6.97 18.57
CA ILE A 193 -1.27 -8.25 18.28
C ILE A 193 -2.68 -8.28 18.89
N THR A 194 -2.80 -7.93 20.16
CA THR A 194 -4.12 -7.85 20.83
C THR A 194 -5.07 -6.88 20.11
N GLN A 195 -4.57 -5.74 19.66
CA GLN A 195 -5.38 -4.77 18.89
C GLN A 195 -5.80 -5.33 17.52
N ILE A 196 -4.90 -6.03 16.82
CA ILE A 196 -5.17 -6.67 15.52
C ILE A 196 -6.28 -7.72 15.70
N GLU A 197 -6.15 -8.61 16.66
CA GLU A 197 -7.14 -9.66 16.95
C GLU A 197 -8.52 -9.06 17.26
N ASN A 198 -8.57 -8.01 18.07
CA ASN A 198 -9.81 -7.31 18.39
C ASN A 198 -10.44 -6.64 17.15
N LYS A 199 -9.66 -5.96 16.31
CA LYS A 199 -10.17 -5.39 15.05
C LYS A 199 -10.77 -6.47 14.15
N LEU A 200 -10.04 -7.55 13.89
CA LEU A 200 -10.47 -8.63 13.02
C LEU A 200 -11.71 -9.36 13.57
N LYS A 201 -11.78 -9.60 14.87
CA LYS A 201 -12.96 -10.18 15.52
C LYS A 201 -14.23 -9.34 15.29
N ASN A 202 -14.08 -8.03 15.18
CA ASN A 202 -15.18 -7.10 14.90
C ASN A 202 -15.37 -6.81 13.41
N GLY A 203 -14.72 -7.56 12.50
CA GLY A 203 -14.81 -7.38 11.04
C GLY A 203 -14.17 -6.09 10.52
N LEU A 204 -13.35 -5.41 11.36
CA LEU A 204 -12.69 -4.17 11.00
C LEU A 204 -11.32 -4.43 10.36
N PRO A 205 -10.90 -3.58 9.38
CA PRO A 205 -9.56 -3.65 8.82
C PRO A 205 -8.50 -3.33 9.88
N THR A 206 -7.33 -3.96 9.76
CA THR A 206 -6.21 -3.66 10.67
C THR A 206 -5.51 -2.36 10.30
N LEU A 207 -5.67 -1.88 9.07
CA LEU A 207 -5.09 -0.65 8.54
C LEU A 207 -5.93 0.59 8.85
N PRO A 208 -5.34 1.79 8.77
CA PRO A 208 -3.91 2.03 8.60
C PRO A 208 -3.10 1.62 9.82
N THR A 209 -1.81 1.40 9.62
CA THR A 209 -0.79 1.36 10.67
C THR A 209 0.06 2.62 10.62
N SER A 210 0.67 3.04 11.72
CA SER A 210 1.60 4.18 11.70
C SER A 210 3.04 3.72 11.51
N LEU A 211 3.86 4.57 10.88
CA LEU A 211 5.30 4.28 10.73
C LEU A 211 5.97 4.07 12.09
N ARG A 212 5.54 4.79 13.14
CA ARG A 212 6.01 4.61 14.50
C ARG A 212 5.81 3.18 14.99
N GLU A 213 4.61 2.62 14.79
CA GLU A 213 4.31 1.24 15.17
C GLU A 213 5.11 0.24 14.35
N GLU A 214 5.26 0.48 13.05
CA GLU A 214 6.03 -0.41 12.19
C GLU A 214 7.53 -0.43 12.57
N ILE A 215 8.14 0.71 12.88
CA ILE A 215 9.53 0.76 13.37
C ILE A 215 9.69 0.00 14.70
N GLN A 216 8.70 0.04 15.57
CA GLN A 216 8.74 -0.64 16.86
C GLN A 216 8.49 -2.15 16.78
N CYS A 217 7.69 -2.60 15.81
CA CYS A 217 7.13 -3.95 15.80
C CYS A 217 7.54 -4.79 14.58
N ASN A 218 7.81 -4.15 13.43
CA ASN A 218 8.10 -4.86 12.19
C ASN A 218 9.58 -5.26 12.12
N ILE A 219 9.84 -6.57 12.17
CA ILE A 219 11.23 -7.10 12.19
C ILE A 219 12.02 -6.79 10.91
N PHE A 220 11.34 -6.59 9.77
CA PHE A 220 12.00 -6.21 8.52
C PHE A 220 12.54 -4.78 8.57
N LEU A 221 11.82 -3.84 9.21
CA LEU A 221 12.29 -2.47 9.45
C LEU A 221 13.35 -2.41 10.57
N LYS A 222 13.41 -3.43 11.43
CA LYS A 222 14.43 -3.57 12.49
C LYS A 222 15.71 -4.25 12.01
N ALA A 223 15.72 -4.82 10.80
CA ALA A 223 16.92 -5.42 10.23
C ALA A 223 18.05 -4.38 10.14
N LYS A 224 19.23 -4.73 10.68
CA LYS A 224 20.36 -3.81 10.79
C LYS A 224 21.12 -3.64 9.47
N ASP A 225 21.13 -4.69 8.66
CA ASP A 225 21.88 -4.78 7.42
C ASP A 225 21.15 -5.69 6.40
N LEU A 226 21.67 -5.70 5.18
CA LEU A 226 21.15 -6.50 4.09
C LEU A 226 21.16 -8.01 4.40
N ALA A 227 22.19 -8.51 5.07
CA ALA A 227 22.29 -9.94 5.37
C ALA A 227 21.20 -10.41 6.34
N SER A 228 20.96 -9.63 7.41
CA SER A 228 19.87 -9.91 8.36
C SER A 228 18.50 -9.78 7.71
N PHE A 229 18.30 -8.78 6.84
CA PHE A 229 17.07 -8.62 6.07
C PHE A 229 16.81 -9.83 5.15
N SER A 230 17.81 -10.23 4.35
CA SER A 230 17.70 -11.36 3.42
C SER A 230 17.33 -12.65 4.14
N LYS A 231 18.01 -12.94 5.26
CA LYS A 231 17.69 -14.11 6.09
C LYS A 231 16.26 -14.09 6.63
N LEU A 232 15.77 -12.93 7.08
CA LEU A 232 14.37 -12.81 7.54
C LEU A 232 13.37 -13.03 6.40
N ARG A 233 13.69 -12.54 5.19
CA ARG A 233 12.81 -12.72 4.03
C ARG A 233 12.74 -14.18 3.60
N ASP A 234 13.90 -14.88 3.53
CA ASP A 234 13.95 -16.31 3.23
C ASP A 234 13.14 -17.14 4.25
N LEU A 235 13.27 -16.81 5.54
CA LEU A 235 12.51 -17.47 6.60
C LEU A 235 11.02 -17.20 6.51
N LYS A 236 10.61 -16.01 6.07
CA LYS A 236 9.20 -15.66 5.88
C LYS A 236 8.60 -16.35 4.65
N ASP A 237 9.38 -16.55 3.60
CA ASP A 237 8.91 -17.24 2.39
C ASP A 237 8.62 -18.73 2.61
N ASN A 238 9.22 -19.31 3.67
CA ASN A 238 9.04 -20.69 4.11
C ASN A 238 8.17 -20.82 5.40
N PHE A 239 7.53 -19.76 5.85
CA PHE A 239 6.68 -19.71 7.04
C PHE A 239 5.21 -19.90 6.68
#